data_23bc0962a9937eab90adf333bb87b312
#
_entry.id   23bc0962a9937eab90adf333bb87b312
#
_cell.length_a   1.000
_cell.length_b   1.000
_cell.length_c   1.000
_cell.angle_alpha   90.00
_cell.angle_beta   90.00
_cell.angle_gamma   90.00
#
_symmetry.space_group_name_H-M   'P 1'
#
loop_
_entity.id
_entity.type
_entity.pdbx_description
1 polymer ?
#
loop_
_entity_poly.entity_id
_entity_poly.type
_entity_poly.pdbx_seq_one_letter_code
_entity_poly.pdbx_strand_id
1 'polypeptide(L)'
;LQCLILAPTRELTSQITEDMRAMAKYKEGLRIVSVYGGQSMQRQLEHLKKKPQIIVATPGRLLDHIKRKTVKLHALKTVVLDEADEMLDMGFIKDVTNILDRCPKKKQVVMFSATISREVMDISWLYQRDVVEITVLPKEKNEPKIAQYSLHAEGEEKVLMLARLLQQADWHRVMIFCNTKYMTDRLTKRLCAREIKAECLHGDIKQSVRNKVMKDFREGKFPVLVATDVAARGIDVDDIDAVINFDMPADNASYLHRIGRTGRAGKEGVAYSLVSITETDRLESIMRWTKHEIIALRMDEE
;
A
#
# COMPACT_ATOMS: atom_id res chain seq x y z
N LEU A 1 7.52 26.82 1.33
CA LEU A 1 6.66 25.68 1.07
C LEU A 1 5.32 26.16 0.55
N GLN A 2 4.91 25.68 -0.64
CA GLN A 2 3.66 26.09 -1.29
C GLN A 2 2.67 24.92 -1.43
N CYS A 3 3.18 23.70 -1.58
CA CYS A 3 2.37 22.50 -1.69
C CYS A 3 2.83 21.45 -0.67
N LEU A 4 1.87 20.83 -0.01
CA LEU A 4 2.07 19.69 0.90
C LEU A 4 1.24 18.52 0.37
N ILE A 5 1.87 17.36 0.25
CA ILE A 5 1.20 16.11 -0.08
C ILE A 5 1.39 15.17 1.11
N LEU A 6 0.29 14.67 1.66
CA LEU A 6 0.29 13.66 2.70
C LEU A 6 -0.06 12.29 2.09
N ALA A 7 0.70 11.29 2.46
CA ALA A 7 0.49 9.91 2.04
C ALA A 7 0.65 8.96 3.24
N PRO A 8 -0.07 7.83 3.31
CA PRO A 8 -0.06 6.92 4.46
C PRO A 8 1.27 6.23 4.69
N THR A 9 2.00 5.92 3.62
CA THR A 9 3.19 5.08 3.68
C THR A 9 4.45 5.79 3.20
N ARG A 10 5.61 5.28 3.63
CA ARG A 10 6.93 5.76 3.22
C ARG A 10 7.18 5.48 1.75
N GLU A 11 6.72 4.32 1.31
CA GLU A 11 6.84 3.83 -0.06
C GLU A 11 6.10 4.75 -1.02
N LEU A 12 4.84 5.04 -0.77
CA LEU A 12 4.03 5.96 -1.57
C LEU A 12 4.61 7.39 -1.53
N THR A 13 5.07 7.84 -0.35
CA THR A 13 5.74 9.15 -0.23
C THR A 13 6.99 9.24 -1.12
N SER A 14 7.78 8.17 -1.19
CA SER A 14 8.98 8.12 -2.04
C SER A 14 8.60 8.12 -3.52
N GLN A 15 7.65 7.29 -3.89
CA GLN A 15 7.13 7.16 -5.25
C GLN A 15 6.58 8.49 -5.77
N ILE A 16 5.63 9.10 -5.07
CA ILE A 16 5.08 10.42 -5.44
C ILE A 16 6.21 11.44 -5.61
N THR A 17 7.22 11.40 -4.74
CA THR A 17 8.37 12.32 -4.83
C THR A 17 9.18 12.09 -6.10
N GLU A 18 9.43 10.84 -6.47
CA GLU A 18 10.17 10.46 -7.68
C GLU A 18 9.41 10.86 -8.94
N ASP A 19 8.11 10.56 -9.02
CA ASP A 19 7.23 10.90 -10.14
C ASP A 19 7.14 12.41 -10.32
N MET A 20 6.92 13.15 -9.24
CA MET A 20 6.89 14.61 -9.30
C MET A 20 8.22 15.23 -9.74
N ARG A 21 9.36 14.63 -9.35
CA ARG A 21 10.68 15.08 -9.83
C ARG A 21 10.86 14.78 -11.31
N ALA A 22 10.39 13.64 -11.79
CA ALA A 22 10.42 13.29 -13.21
C ALA A 22 9.58 14.28 -14.04
N MET A 23 8.34 14.59 -13.58
CA MET A 23 7.48 15.58 -14.21
C MET A 23 8.09 17.00 -14.18
N ALA A 24 8.80 17.32 -13.10
CA ALA A 24 9.42 18.64 -12.89
C ALA A 24 10.81 18.78 -13.54
N LYS A 25 11.26 17.79 -14.30
CA LYS A 25 12.63 17.72 -14.87
C LYS A 25 13.09 19.01 -15.56
N TYR A 26 12.18 19.68 -16.26
CA TYR A 26 12.46 20.90 -17.02
C TYR A 26 12.04 22.19 -16.29
N LYS A 27 11.62 22.08 -15.00
CA LYS A 27 11.29 23.24 -14.16
C LYS A 27 12.47 23.62 -13.27
N GLU A 28 13.25 24.61 -13.71
CA GLU A 28 14.35 25.13 -12.92
C GLU A 28 13.89 25.71 -11.58
N GLY A 29 14.68 25.51 -10.54
CA GLY A 29 14.45 26.06 -9.20
C GLY A 29 13.39 25.37 -8.36
N LEU A 30 12.60 24.41 -8.92
CA LEU A 30 11.62 23.65 -8.18
C LEU A 30 12.28 22.53 -7.35
N ARG A 31 12.08 22.57 -6.04
CA ARG A 31 12.62 21.60 -5.09
C ARG A 31 11.50 20.80 -4.45
N ILE A 32 11.58 19.49 -4.58
CA ILE A 32 10.62 18.53 -4.05
C ILE A 32 11.35 17.63 -3.05
N VAL A 33 10.86 17.55 -1.82
CA VAL A 33 11.49 16.82 -0.72
C VAL A 33 10.51 15.86 -0.08
N SER A 34 10.96 14.63 0.13
CA SER A 34 10.21 13.63 0.90
C SER A 34 10.56 13.71 2.39
N VAL A 35 9.53 13.56 3.26
CA VAL A 35 9.65 13.62 4.72
C VAL A 35 8.88 12.45 5.34
N TYR A 36 9.58 11.39 5.76
CA TYR A 36 8.94 10.19 6.33
C TYR A 36 9.84 9.51 7.38
N GLY A 37 9.24 8.66 8.20
CA GLY A 37 9.93 7.92 9.25
C GLY A 37 10.94 6.90 8.70
N GLY A 38 11.90 6.46 9.55
CA GLY A 38 12.91 5.47 9.16
C GLY A 38 14.12 6.01 8.41
N GLN A 39 14.10 7.29 8.02
CA GLN A 39 15.30 8.01 7.55
C GLN A 39 15.93 8.86 8.66
N SER A 40 17.23 9.15 8.50
CA SER A 40 17.95 10.05 9.40
C SER A 40 17.29 11.44 9.41
N MET A 41 16.95 11.92 10.61
CA MET A 41 16.44 13.27 10.83
C MET A 41 17.41 14.33 10.30
N GLN A 42 18.72 14.15 10.52
CA GLN A 42 19.76 15.06 10.07
C GLN A 42 19.74 15.23 8.54
N ARG A 43 19.63 14.15 7.79
CA ARG A 43 19.55 14.18 6.33
C ARG A 43 18.31 14.94 5.83
N GLN A 44 17.17 14.75 6.49
CA GLN A 44 15.94 15.47 6.15
C GLN A 44 16.10 16.97 6.45
N LEU A 45 16.72 17.34 7.56
CA LEU A 45 17.00 18.74 7.90
C LEU A 45 17.87 19.43 6.85
N GLU A 46 18.89 18.77 6.32
CA GLU A 46 19.73 19.29 5.24
C GLU A 46 18.95 19.59 3.96
N HIS A 47 18.02 18.70 3.61
CA HIS A 47 17.15 18.91 2.46
C HIS A 47 16.14 20.05 2.70
N LEU A 48 15.57 20.14 3.90
CA LEU A 48 14.60 21.19 4.26
C LEU A 48 15.24 22.58 4.33
N LYS A 49 16.52 22.69 4.72
CA LYS A 49 17.28 23.96 4.70
C LYS A 49 17.33 24.58 3.29
N LYS A 50 17.21 23.77 2.23
CA LYS A 50 17.16 24.25 0.84
C LYS A 50 15.83 24.90 0.46
N LYS A 51 14.90 25.09 1.42
CA LYS A 51 13.58 25.73 1.26
C LYS A 51 12.77 25.15 0.11
N PRO A 52 12.36 23.87 0.17
CA PRO A 52 11.57 23.25 -0.90
C PRO A 52 10.22 23.92 -1.06
N GLN A 53 9.72 23.96 -2.30
CA GLN A 53 8.38 24.43 -2.63
C GLN A 53 7.33 23.37 -2.39
N ILE A 54 7.71 22.09 -2.55
CA ILE A 54 6.82 20.93 -2.38
C ILE A 54 7.43 19.99 -1.35
N ILE A 55 6.61 19.56 -0.40
CA ILE A 55 6.94 18.47 0.53
C ILE A 55 5.91 17.35 0.33
N VAL A 56 6.42 16.13 0.18
CA VAL A 56 5.62 14.91 0.25
C VAL A 56 5.95 14.21 1.57
N ALA A 57 4.95 13.87 2.38
CA ALA A 57 5.23 13.44 3.75
C ALA A 57 4.27 12.38 4.28
N THR A 58 4.76 11.54 5.20
CA THR A 58 3.89 10.81 6.12
C THR A 58 3.50 11.70 7.30
N PRO A 59 2.23 11.62 7.81
CA PRO A 59 1.72 12.55 8.82
C PRO A 59 2.60 12.66 10.06
N GLY A 60 2.93 11.56 10.71
CA GLY A 60 3.68 11.56 11.98
C GLY A 60 5.06 12.21 11.88
N ARG A 61 5.85 11.94 10.82
CA ARG A 61 7.18 12.56 10.66
C ARG A 61 7.08 14.03 10.31
N LEU A 62 6.07 14.44 9.57
CA LEU A 62 5.82 15.85 9.29
C LEU A 62 5.51 16.62 10.58
N LEU A 63 4.67 16.06 11.46
CA LEU A 63 4.40 16.65 12.77
C LEU A 63 5.65 16.83 13.61
N ASP A 64 6.59 15.88 13.59
CA ASP A 64 7.90 16.04 14.27
C ASP A 64 8.65 17.25 13.74
N HIS A 65 8.69 17.43 12.43
CA HIS A 65 9.34 18.61 11.82
C HIS A 65 8.61 19.92 12.14
N ILE A 66 7.27 19.90 12.19
CA ILE A 66 6.46 21.06 12.58
C ILE A 66 6.73 21.43 14.04
N LYS A 67 6.72 20.46 14.96
CA LYS A 67 7.04 20.66 16.40
C LYS A 67 8.45 21.22 16.58
N ARG A 68 9.40 20.77 15.78
CA ARG A 68 10.80 21.28 15.77
C ARG A 68 10.96 22.61 15.03
N LYS A 69 9.87 23.19 14.49
CA LYS A 69 9.88 24.44 13.71
C LYS A 69 10.78 24.41 12.47
N THR A 70 11.11 23.22 11.98
CA THR A 70 11.95 23.02 10.77
C THR A 70 11.13 23.04 9.48
N VAL A 71 9.81 22.85 9.57
CA VAL A 71 8.83 23.06 8.50
C VAL A 71 7.83 24.11 8.97
N LYS A 72 7.57 25.10 8.11
CA LYS A 72 6.59 26.17 8.35
C LYS A 72 5.50 26.08 7.29
N LEU A 73 4.24 26.08 7.72
CA LEU A 73 3.08 25.88 6.85
C LEU A 73 2.38 27.18 6.42
N HIS A 74 2.78 28.34 6.95
CA HIS A 74 2.06 29.62 6.77
C HIS A 74 1.94 30.11 5.31
N ALA A 75 2.78 29.63 4.40
CA ALA A 75 2.75 30.01 2.98
C ALA A 75 2.17 28.92 2.08
N LEU A 76 1.54 27.90 2.65
CA LEU A 76 0.89 26.83 1.89
C LEU A 76 -0.30 27.37 1.09
N LYS A 77 -0.37 26.95 -0.17
CA LYS A 77 -1.47 27.21 -1.10
C LYS A 77 -2.32 25.97 -1.37
N THR A 78 -1.67 24.81 -1.39
CA THR A 78 -2.34 23.54 -1.70
C THR A 78 -1.91 22.45 -0.72
N VAL A 79 -2.87 21.68 -0.25
CA VAL A 79 -2.67 20.44 0.51
C VAL A 79 -3.36 19.31 -0.24
N VAL A 80 -2.65 18.23 -0.45
CA VAL A 80 -3.17 17.01 -1.06
C VAL A 80 -3.15 15.90 -0.01
N LEU A 81 -4.25 15.19 0.14
CA LEU A 81 -4.35 13.96 0.91
C LEU A 81 -4.49 12.83 -0.10
N ASP A 82 -3.48 11.97 -0.20
CA ASP A 82 -3.50 10.83 -1.10
C ASP A 82 -3.70 9.53 -0.31
N GLU A 83 -4.53 8.62 -0.83
CA GLU A 83 -5.03 7.46 -0.10
C GLU A 83 -5.59 7.87 1.28
N ALA A 84 -6.56 8.82 1.28
CA ALA A 84 -7.08 9.39 2.52
C ALA A 84 -7.74 8.34 3.42
N ASP A 85 -8.50 7.40 2.86
CA ASP A 85 -9.07 6.25 3.57
C ASP A 85 -7.99 5.42 4.26
N GLU A 86 -6.92 5.09 3.57
CA GLU A 86 -5.79 4.33 4.14
C GLU A 86 -5.10 5.08 5.29
N MET A 87 -4.95 6.42 5.18
CA MET A 87 -4.41 7.20 6.30
C MET A 87 -5.30 7.11 7.54
N LEU A 88 -6.62 7.06 7.37
CA LEU A 88 -7.58 6.96 8.46
C LEU A 88 -7.58 5.56 9.08
N ASP A 89 -7.58 4.52 8.26
CA ASP A 89 -7.49 3.13 8.69
C ASP A 89 -6.20 2.84 9.48
N MET A 90 -5.10 3.52 9.13
CA MET A 90 -3.84 3.46 9.88
C MET A 90 -3.85 4.30 11.18
N GLY A 91 -4.96 4.97 11.49
CA GLY A 91 -5.13 5.77 12.71
C GLY A 91 -4.50 7.17 12.64
N PHE A 92 -4.14 7.66 11.45
CA PHE A 92 -3.54 9.00 11.27
C PHE A 92 -4.55 10.15 11.29
N ILE A 93 -5.83 9.90 11.54
CA ILE A 93 -6.87 10.95 11.54
C ILE A 93 -6.48 12.15 12.41
N LYS A 94 -6.00 11.91 13.63
CA LYS A 94 -5.57 12.98 14.58
C LYS A 94 -4.34 13.74 14.06
N ASP A 95 -3.43 13.05 13.40
CA ASP A 95 -2.23 13.65 12.85
C ASP A 95 -2.56 14.52 11.64
N VAL A 96 -3.42 14.02 10.75
CA VAL A 96 -3.87 14.74 9.55
C VAL A 96 -4.64 16.02 9.95
N THR A 97 -5.61 15.91 10.85
CA THR A 97 -6.38 17.08 11.34
C THR A 97 -5.48 18.10 12.02
N ASN A 98 -4.54 17.65 12.85
CA ASN A 98 -3.57 18.54 13.52
C ASN A 98 -2.66 19.29 12.52
N ILE A 99 -2.31 18.67 11.39
CA ILE A 99 -1.57 19.32 10.31
C ILE A 99 -2.46 20.34 9.59
N LEU A 100 -3.67 19.95 9.21
CA LEU A 100 -4.62 20.80 8.49
C LEU A 100 -5.02 22.05 9.27
N ASP A 101 -5.18 21.93 10.60
CA ASP A 101 -5.46 23.05 11.51
C ASP A 101 -4.33 24.10 11.56
N ARG A 102 -3.08 23.67 11.31
CA ARG A 102 -1.92 24.56 11.28
C ARG A 102 -1.66 25.19 9.91
N CYS A 103 -2.39 24.77 8.90
CA CYS A 103 -2.32 25.36 7.56
C CYS A 103 -3.13 26.65 7.47
N PRO A 104 -2.81 27.55 6.52
CA PRO A 104 -3.62 28.76 6.27
C PRO A 104 -5.09 28.41 6.04
N LYS A 105 -6.00 29.29 6.50
CA LYS A 105 -7.46 29.10 6.24
C LYS A 105 -7.77 29.13 4.75
N LYS A 106 -7.12 30.04 4.00
CA LYS A 106 -7.25 30.13 2.54
C LYS A 106 -6.22 29.20 1.89
N LYS A 107 -6.65 28.02 1.53
CA LYS A 107 -5.87 27.02 0.81
C LYS A 107 -6.79 26.14 -0.01
N GLN A 108 -6.27 25.53 -1.05
CA GLN A 108 -6.93 24.44 -1.76
C GLN A 108 -6.62 23.13 -1.00
N VAL A 109 -7.65 22.32 -0.77
CA VAL A 109 -7.48 20.95 -0.25
C VAL A 109 -8.01 19.99 -1.31
N VAL A 110 -7.14 19.11 -1.74
CA VAL A 110 -7.45 18.03 -2.71
C VAL A 110 -7.37 16.71 -1.96
N MET A 111 -8.33 15.82 -2.17
CA MET A 111 -8.35 14.54 -1.51
C MET A 111 -8.59 13.43 -2.54
N PHE A 112 -7.73 12.43 -2.51
CA PHE A 112 -7.87 11.20 -3.27
C PHE A 112 -8.15 10.05 -2.30
N SER A 113 -9.17 9.26 -2.60
CA SER A 113 -9.59 8.14 -1.77
C SER A 113 -10.24 7.07 -2.65
N ALA A 114 -9.97 5.80 -2.39
CA ALA A 114 -10.66 4.70 -3.06
C ALA A 114 -12.06 4.48 -2.49
N THR A 115 -12.23 4.75 -1.18
CA THR A 115 -13.50 4.62 -0.47
C THR A 115 -13.88 5.95 0.19
N ILE A 116 -15.19 6.22 0.30
CA ILE A 116 -15.72 7.39 0.98
C ILE A 116 -16.36 6.93 2.29
N SER A 117 -15.54 6.75 3.32
CA SER A 117 -16.00 6.47 4.68
C SER A 117 -16.55 7.74 5.34
N ARG A 118 -17.24 7.58 6.47
CA ARG A 118 -17.74 8.73 7.25
C ARG A 118 -16.61 9.65 7.68
N GLU A 119 -15.49 9.10 8.11
CA GLU A 119 -14.32 9.86 8.54
C GLU A 119 -13.69 10.66 7.38
N VAL A 120 -13.65 10.09 6.17
CA VAL A 120 -13.22 10.79 4.95
C VAL A 120 -14.15 11.97 4.68
N MET A 121 -15.47 11.78 4.79
CA MET A 121 -16.47 12.85 4.63
C MET A 121 -16.29 13.94 5.68
N ASP A 122 -16.07 13.59 6.94
CA ASP A 122 -15.86 14.55 8.02
C ASP A 122 -14.66 15.47 7.76
N ILE A 123 -13.54 14.93 7.26
CA ILE A 123 -12.38 15.72 6.85
C ILE A 123 -12.74 16.62 5.67
N SER A 124 -13.48 16.12 4.69
CA SER A 124 -13.92 16.92 3.55
C SER A 124 -14.75 18.13 4.01
N TRP A 125 -15.74 17.92 4.84
CA TRP A 125 -16.61 19.00 5.34
C TRP A 125 -15.89 20.05 6.18
N LEU A 126 -14.91 19.60 6.99
CA LEU A 126 -14.17 20.51 7.86
C LEU A 126 -13.17 21.38 7.11
N TYR A 127 -12.50 20.84 6.09
CA TYR A 127 -11.30 21.46 5.52
C TYR A 127 -11.41 21.86 4.04
N GLN A 128 -12.36 21.31 3.29
CA GLN A 128 -12.61 21.70 1.90
C GLN A 128 -13.67 22.79 1.81
N ARG A 129 -13.62 23.57 0.75
CA ARG A 129 -14.61 24.60 0.39
C ARG A 129 -14.94 24.45 -1.07
N ASP A 130 -16.22 24.68 -1.43
CA ASP A 130 -16.71 24.58 -2.81
C ASP A 130 -16.26 23.26 -3.49
N VAL A 131 -16.56 22.15 -2.81
CA VAL A 131 -16.07 20.82 -3.19
C VAL A 131 -16.60 20.42 -4.55
N VAL A 132 -15.70 20.05 -5.45
CA VAL A 132 -16.03 19.36 -6.70
C VAL A 132 -15.68 17.89 -6.54
N GLU A 133 -16.69 17.04 -6.53
CA GLU A 133 -16.51 15.60 -6.48
C GLU A 133 -16.32 15.06 -7.89
N ILE A 134 -15.25 14.29 -8.09
CA ILE A 134 -14.96 13.60 -9.34
C ILE A 134 -14.86 12.12 -9.03
N THR A 135 -15.88 11.37 -9.43
CA THR A 135 -15.92 9.92 -9.29
C THR A 135 -15.57 9.25 -10.60
N VAL A 136 -14.53 8.42 -10.56
CA VAL A 136 -14.17 7.55 -11.68
C VAL A 136 -14.68 6.16 -11.39
N LEU A 137 -15.82 5.81 -11.99
CA LEU A 137 -16.34 4.46 -11.94
C LEU A 137 -15.60 3.60 -12.97
N PRO A 138 -15.17 2.38 -12.63
CA PRO A 138 -14.67 1.44 -13.61
C PRO A 138 -15.76 1.23 -14.69
N LYS A 139 -15.43 1.40 -15.96
CA LYS A 139 -16.32 0.91 -17.01
C LYS A 139 -16.30 -0.61 -16.93
N GLU A 140 -17.44 -1.27 -17.10
CA GLU A 140 -17.55 -2.74 -17.06
C GLU A 140 -16.48 -3.48 -17.90
N LYS A 141 -15.97 -2.84 -18.95
CA LYS A 141 -14.85 -3.34 -19.77
C LYS A 141 -13.46 -3.21 -19.14
N ASN A 142 -13.31 -2.44 -18.05
CA ASN A 142 -12.02 -2.15 -17.41
C ASN A 142 -11.96 -2.67 -15.96
N GLU A 143 -12.93 -3.45 -15.51
CA GLU A 143 -12.80 -4.14 -14.24
C GLU A 143 -11.61 -5.12 -14.33
N PRO A 144 -10.72 -5.14 -13.32
CA PRO A 144 -9.61 -6.09 -13.29
C PRO A 144 -10.18 -7.50 -13.37
N LYS A 145 -9.87 -8.23 -14.42
CA LYS A 145 -10.23 -9.63 -14.53
C LYS A 145 -9.31 -10.46 -13.63
N ILE A 146 -9.71 -10.63 -12.39
CA ILE A 146 -8.98 -11.44 -11.41
C ILE A 146 -9.77 -12.72 -11.18
N ALA A 147 -9.22 -13.84 -11.64
CA ALA A 147 -9.74 -15.15 -11.30
C ALA A 147 -9.43 -15.43 -9.82
N GLN A 148 -10.45 -15.81 -9.05
CA GLN A 148 -10.32 -15.95 -7.60
C GLN A 148 -10.60 -17.39 -7.20
N TYR A 149 -9.67 -17.97 -6.44
CA TYR A 149 -9.72 -19.35 -5.99
C TYR A 149 -9.52 -19.47 -4.48
N SER A 150 -10.12 -20.49 -3.88
CA SER A 150 -9.85 -20.89 -2.50
C SER A 150 -9.35 -22.31 -2.42
N LEU A 151 -8.41 -22.55 -1.52
CA LEU A 151 -7.82 -23.85 -1.21
C LEU A 151 -7.95 -24.07 0.30
N HIS A 152 -8.58 -25.15 0.70
CA HIS A 152 -8.76 -25.49 2.10
C HIS A 152 -7.57 -26.31 2.61
N ALA A 153 -6.86 -25.81 3.63
CA ALA A 153 -5.72 -26.48 4.24
C ALA A 153 -5.46 -25.99 5.67
N GLU A 154 -4.84 -26.81 6.49
CA GLU A 154 -4.53 -26.52 7.87
C GLU A 154 -3.01 -26.57 8.16
N GLY A 155 -2.55 -25.72 9.06
CA GLY A 155 -1.21 -25.77 9.65
C GLY A 155 -0.07 -25.95 8.65
N GLU A 156 0.61 -27.09 8.69
CA GLU A 156 1.73 -27.42 7.79
C GLU A 156 1.28 -27.65 6.34
N GLU A 157 0.08 -28.16 6.17
CA GLU A 157 -0.48 -28.43 4.85
C GLU A 157 -0.63 -27.14 4.03
N LYS A 158 -1.00 -26.01 4.64
CA LYS A 158 -1.02 -24.69 3.96
C LYS A 158 0.34 -24.38 3.29
N VAL A 159 1.44 -24.68 3.97
CA VAL A 159 2.79 -24.38 3.43
C VAL A 159 3.16 -25.33 2.30
N LEU A 160 2.79 -26.61 2.44
CA LEU A 160 3.03 -27.63 1.39
C LEU A 160 2.22 -27.31 0.13
N MET A 161 0.95 -27.02 0.30
CA MET A 161 0.05 -26.64 -0.78
C MET A 161 0.52 -25.36 -1.50
N LEU A 162 0.92 -24.35 -0.74
CA LEU A 162 1.51 -23.13 -1.29
C LEU A 162 2.79 -23.43 -2.09
N ALA A 163 3.68 -24.25 -1.55
CA ALA A 163 4.94 -24.59 -2.24
C ALA A 163 4.68 -25.35 -3.56
N ARG A 164 3.75 -26.31 -3.56
CA ARG A 164 3.32 -27.01 -4.78
C ARG A 164 2.76 -26.03 -5.81
N LEU A 165 1.83 -25.15 -5.38
CA LEU A 165 1.23 -24.14 -6.25
C LEU A 165 2.29 -23.23 -6.90
N LEU A 166 3.27 -22.77 -6.14
CA LEU A 166 4.36 -21.91 -6.63
C LEU A 166 5.33 -22.66 -7.57
N GLN A 167 5.50 -23.96 -7.39
CA GLN A 167 6.38 -24.79 -8.24
C GLN A 167 5.72 -25.22 -9.54
N GLN A 168 4.40 -25.39 -9.54
CA GLN A 168 3.64 -25.82 -10.71
C GLN A 168 3.26 -24.67 -11.65
N ALA A 169 3.15 -23.46 -11.11
CA ALA A 169 2.76 -22.29 -11.88
C ALA A 169 3.97 -21.58 -12.48
N ASP A 170 3.84 -21.14 -13.72
CA ASP A 170 4.87 -20.34 -14.42
C ASP A 170 4.69 -18.85 -14.11
N TRP A 171 4.78 -18.50 -12.81
CA TRP A 171 4.67 -17.13 -12.33
C TRP A 171 6.05 -16.50 -12.10
N HIS A 172 6.21 -15.29 -12.59
CA HIS A 172 7.45 -14.52 -12.44
C HIS A 172 7.43 -13.61 -11.22
N ARG A 173 6.23 -13.12 -10.82
CA ARG A 173 6.05 -12.25 -9.65
C ARG A 173 4.80 -12.63 -8.87
N VAL A 174 5.01 -13.06 -7.65
CA VAL A 174 3.94 -13.47 -6.73
C VAL A 174 4.02 -12.66 -5.45
N MET A 175 2.88 -12.17 -4.99
CA MET A 175 2.77 -11.47 -3.72
C MET A 175 1.94 -12.31 -2.75
N ILE A 176 2.51 -12.61 -1.58
CA ILE A 176 1.87 -13.43 -0.54
C ILE A 176 1.60 -12.56 0.68
N PHE A 177 0.36 -12.59 1.16
CA PHE A 177 -0.06 -11.83 2.31
C PHE A 177 -0.18 -12.68 3.57
N CYS A 178 0.48 -12.22 4.65
CA CYS A 178 0.35 -12.75 6.01
C CYS A 178 -0.15 -11.65 6.95
N ASN A 179 -0.94 -12.02 7.97
CA ASN A 179 -1.49 -11.08 8.93
C ASN A 179 -0.47 -10.58 9.96
N THR A 180 0.60 -11.34 10.21
CA THR A 180 1.61 -11.00 11.23
C THR A 180 3.03 -10.99 10.69
N LYS A 181 3.87 -10.14 11.28
CA LYS A 181 5.31 -10.08 10.98
C LYS A 181 5.99 -11.44 11.21
N TYR A 182 5.64 -12.11 12.31
CA TYR A 182 6.16 -13.43 12.66
C TYR A 182 5.85 -14.46 11.58
N MET A 183 4.60 -14.50 11.08
CA MET A 183 4.22 -15.42 10.02
C MET A 183 4.93 -15.08 8.71
N THR A 184 5.09 -13.79 8.39
CA THR A 184 5.83 -13.32 7.21
C THR A 184 7.27 -13.87 7.21
N ASP A 185 8.00 -13.72 8.32
CA ASP A 185 9.38 -14.24 8.46
C ASP A 185 9.41 -15.77 8.39
N ARG A 186 8.49 -16.43 9.12
CA ARG A 186 8.44 -17.89 9.20
C ARG A 186 8.13 -18.51 7.85
N LEU A 187 7.16 -17.98 7.13
CA LEU A 187 6.77 -18.47 5.81
C LEU A 187 7.91 -18.29 4.80
N THR A 188 8.53 -17.12 4.78
CA THR A 188 9.68 -16.85 3.90
C THR A 188 10.81 -17.87 4.10
N LYS A 189 11.20 -18.13 5.35
CA LYS A 189 12.22 -19.14 5.67
C LYS A 189 11.82 -20.54 5.20
N ARG A 190 10.54 -20.91 5.33
CA ARG A 190 10.03 -22.22 4.90
C ARG A 190 10.00 -22.38 3.38
N LEU A 191 9.68 -21.31 2.66
CA LEU A 191 9.74 -21.30 1.19
C LEU A 191 11.19 -21.42 0.71
N CYS A 192 12.11 -20.64 1.30
CA CYS A 192 13.53 -20.71 0.97
C CYS A 192 14.13 -22.10 1.26
N ALA A 193 13.73 -22.77 2.35
CA ALA A 193 14.13 -24.15 2.66
C ALA A 193 13.64 -25.19 1.63
N ARG A 194 12.68 -24.81 0.78
CA ARG A 194 12.14 -25.60 -0.34
C ARG A 194 12.64 -25.10 -1.71
N GLU A 195 13.77 -24.38 -1.69
CA GLU A 195 14.41 -23.81 -2.89
C GLU A 195 13.57 -22.76 -3.63
N ILE A 196 12.47 -22.26 -3.02
CA ILE A 196 11.70 -21.16 -3.57
C ILE A 196 12.31 -19.84 -3.11
N LYS A 197 12.84 -19.07 -4.06
CA LYS A 197 13.44 -17.75 -3.77
C LYS A 197 12.36 -16.77 -3.32
N ALA A 198 12.36 -16.41 -2.05
CA ALA A 198 11.41 -15.50 -1.45
C ALA A 198 12.11 -14.49 -0.53
N GLU A 199 11.59 -13.27 -0.50
CA GLU A 199 11.98 -12.23 0.45
C GLU A 199 10.75 -11.73 1.21
N CYS A 200 10.95 -11.19 2.42
CA CYS A 200 9.87 -10.69 3.24
C CYS A 200 9.85 -9.17 3.38
N LEU A 201 8.66 -8.63 3.65
CA LEU A 201 8.45 -7.21 3.88
C LEU A 201 7.46 -6.98 5.03
N HIS A 202 7.93 -6.40 6.15
CA HIS A 202 7.10 -6.03 7.30
C HIS A 202 7.69 -4.84 8.06
N GLY A 203 6.94 -4.33 9.04
CA GLY A 203 7.25 -3.06 9.71
C GLY A 203 8.58 -2.99 10.47
N ASP A 204 9.15 -4.14 10.90
CA ASP A 204 10.40 -4.17 11.67
C ASP A 204 11.65 -4.16 10.80
N ILE A 205 11.49 -4.36 9.48
CA ILE A 205 12.61 -4.32 8.53
C ILE A 205 13.10 -2.88 8.37
N LYS A 206 14.42 -2.70 8.47
CA LYS A 206 15.06 -1.38 8.28
C LYS A 206 14.75 -0.81 6.90
N GLN A 207 14.52 0.51 6.82
CA GLN A 207 14.11 1.17 5.57
C GLN A 207 15.08 0.94 4.40
N SER A 208 16.38 0.89 4.67
CA SER A 208 17.38 0.60 3.62
C SER A 208 17.22 -0.79 3.03
N VAL A 209 16.89 -1.79 3.87
CA VAL A 209 16.63 -3.17 3.44
C VAL A 209 15.32 -3.24 2.66
N ARG A 210 14.24 -2.58 3.16
CA ARG A 210 12.96 -2.50 2.45
C ARG A 210 13.13 -1.94 1.04
N ASN A 211 13.86 -0.83 0.91
CA ASN A 211 14.12 -0.21 -0.40
C ASN A 211 14.87 -1.17 -1.34
N LYS A 212 15.83 -1.93 -0.79
CA LYS A 212 16.56 -2.93 -1.57
C LYS A 212 15.64 -4.07 -2.01
N VAL A 213 14.87 -4.66 -1.09
CA VAL A 213 13.92 -5.75 -1.38
C VAL A 213 12.93 -5.31 -2.46
N MET A 214 12.35 -4.11 -2.34
CA MET A 214 11.42 -3.57 -3.33
C MET A 214 12.06 -3.35 -4.69
N LYS A 215 13.27 -2.82 -4.72
CA LYS A 215 14.03 -2.67 -5.97
C LYS A 215 14.29 -4.02 -6.62
N ASP A 216 14.82 -4.97 -5.85
CA ASP A 216 15.16 -6.30 -6.33
C ASP A 216 13.93 -7.08 -6.81
N PHE A 217 12.76 -6.90 -6.18
CA PHE A 217 11.49 -7.47 -6.61
C PHE A 217 11.00 -6.87 -7.94
N ARG A 218 11.07 -5.54 -8.10
CA ARG A 218 10.74 -4.86 -9.37
C ARG A 218 11.65 -5.30 -10.51
N GLU A 219 12.92 -5.55 -10.22
CA GLU A 219 13.90 -6.03 -11.18
C GLU A 219 13.79 -7.54 -11.47
N GLY A 220 12.86 -8.27 -10.81
CA GLY A 220 12.64 -9.71 -11.01
C GLY A 220 13.77 -10.61 -10.49
N LYS A 221 14.56 -10.15 -9.52
CA LYS A 221 15.67 -10.94 -8.96
C LYS A 221 15.22 -12.13 -8.12
N PHE A 222 14.00 -12.07 -7.61
CA PHE A 222 13.31 -13.16 -6.93
C PHE A 222 11.82 -13.12 -7.25
N PRO A 223 11.14 -14.27 -7.33
CA PRO A 223 9.74 -14.31 -7.77
C PRO A 223 8.72 -14.06 -6.67
N VAL A 224 9.04 -14.29 -5.39
CA VAL A 224 8.04 -14.31 -4.32
C VAL A 224 8.32 -13.25 -3.26
N LEU A 225 7.38 -12.32 -3.07
CA LEU A 225 7.40 -11.36 -1.98
C LEU A 225 6.34 -11.72 -0.94
N VAL A 226 6.75 -12.00 0.30
CA VAL A 226 5.86 -12.25 1.43
C VAL A 226 5.73 -10.98 2.25
N ALA A 227 4.51 -10.47 2.45
CA ALA A 227 4.31 -9.18 3.10
C ALA A 227 3.11 -9.14 4.06
N THR A 228 3.15 -8.21 5.02
CA THR A 228 1.96 -7.80 5.76
C THR A 228 1.21 -6.69 5.01
N ASP A 229 -0.10 -6.53 5.24
CA ASP A 229 -0.90 -5.48 4.61
C ASP A 229 -0.25 -4.10 4.74
N VAL A 230 0.12 -3.72 5.95
CA VAL A 230 0.76 -2.40 6.22
C VAL A 230 2.04 -2.21 5.42
N ALA A 231 2.83 -3.26 5.26
CA ALA A 231 4.08 -3.16 4.51
C ALA A 231 3.87 -3.20 2.99
N ALA A 232 2.79 -3.81 2.54
CA ALA A 232 2.40 -3.91 1.14
C ALA A 232 1.66 -2.67 0.62
N ARG A 233 1.15 -1.82 1.52
CA ARG A 233 0.50 -0.56 1.14
C ARG A 233 1.50 0.38 0.45
N GLY A 234 1.03 1.06 -0.59
CA GLY A 234 1.87 1.95 -1.39
C GLY A 234 2.94 1.25 -2.23
N ILE A 235 2.91 -0.09 -2.31
CA ILE A 235 3.75 -0.82 -3.25
C ILE A 235 3.14 -0.70 -4.64
N ASP A 236 3.85 0.02 -5.50
CA ASP A 236 3.57 0.06 -6.92
C ASP A 236 4.57 -0.87 -7.62
N VAL A 237 4.08 -2.05 -7.93
CA VAL A 237 4.76 -3.04 -8.75
C VAL A 237 3.78 -3.50 -9.78
N ASP A 238 4.10 -3.22 -11.03
CA ASP A 238 3.37 -3.74 -12.16
C ASP A 238 3.70 -5.22 -12.39
N ASP A 239 2.84 -5.89 -13.12
CA ASP A 239 3.05 -7.27 -13.55
C ASP A 239 3.18 -8.29 -12.39
N ILE A 240 2.32 -8.18 -11.37
CA ILE A 240 2.13 -9.25 -10.39
C ILE A 240 1.18 -10.29 -11.01
N ASP A 241 1.71 -11.48 -11.25
CA ASP A 241 0.97 -12.58 -11.88
C ASP A 241 -0.08 -13.15 -10.93
N ALA A 242 0.30 -13.34 -9.67
CA ALA A 242 -0.58 -13.93 -8.66
C ALA A 242 -0.48 -13.23 -7.31
N VAL A 243 -1.64 -13.12 -6.64
CA VAL A 243 -1.75 -12.74 -5.24
C VAL A 243 -2.22 -13.93 -4.43
N ILE A 244 -1.56 -14.19 -3.31
CA ILE A 244 -1.92 -15.31 -2.43
C ILE A 244 -2.19 -14.79 -1.02
N ASN A 245 -3.41 -14.96 -0.53
CA ASN A 245 -3.75 -14.76 0.87
C ASN A 245 -3.37 -16.02 1.64
N PHE A 246 -2.19 -16.06 2.25
CA PHE A 246 -1.79 -17.16 3.13
C PHE A 246 -2.60 -17.15 4.42
N ASP A 247 -2.86 -15.97 4.97
CA ASP A 247 -3.82 -15.71 6.03
C ASP A 247 -4.99 -14.89 5.46
N MET A 248 -6.21 -15.23 5.83
CA MET A 248 -7.38 -14.46 5.42
C MET A 248 -7.31 -13.04 6.01
N PRO A 249 -7.66 -12.00 5.23
CA PRO A 249 -7.62 -10.62 5.72
C PRO A 249 -8.68 -10.37 6.80
N ALA A 250 -8.40 -9.44 7.71
CA ALA A 250 -9.29 -9.12 8.83
C ALA A 250 -10.61 -8.48 8.38
N ASP A 251 -10.60 -7.71 7.28
CA ASP A 251 -11.77 -7.00 6.75
C ASP A 251 -11.91 -7.17 5.23
N ASN A 252 -13.08 -6.82 4.70
CA ASN A 252 -13.40 -7.02 3.29
C ASN A 252 -12.65 -6.07 2.36
N ALA A 253 -12.40 -4.83 2.81
CA ALA A 253 -11.66 -3.85 2.03
C ALA A 253 -10.21 -4.30 1.82
N SER A 254 -9.57 -4.81 2.88
CA SER A 254 -8.23 -5.39 2.81
C SER A 254 -8.14 -6.53 1.79
N TYR A 255 -9.19 -7.35 1.65
CA TYR A 255 -9.23 -8.39 0.62
C TYR A 255 -9.09 -7.80 -0.79
N LEU A 256 -9.92 -6.80 -1.12
CA LEU A 256 -9.85 -6.14 -2.43
C LEU A 256 -8.51 -5.42 -2.65
N HIS A 257 -7.99 -4.76 -1.62
CA HIS A 257 -6.68 -4.09 -1.69
C HIS A 257 -5.53 -5.07 -1.95
N ARG A 258 -5.63 -6.31 -1.40
CA ARG A 258 -4.65 -7.37 -1.66
C ARG A 258 -4.75 -7.87 -3.09
N ILE A 259 -5.93 -8.35 -3.51
CA ILE A 259 -6.09 -8.93 -4.85
C ILE A 259 -5.89 -7.89 -5.95
N GLY A 260 -6.22 -6.62 -5.71
CA GLY A 260 -5.96 -5.50 -6.63
C GLY A 260 -4.47 -5.18 -6.87
N ARG A 261 -3.54 -5.97 -6.32
CA ARG A 261 -2.12 -5.93 -6.71
C ARG A 261 -1.87 -6.65 -8.02
N THR A 262 -2.72 -7.58 -8.43
CA THR A 262 -2.69 -8.22 -9.76
C THR A 262 -3.82 -7.69 -10.66
N GLY A 263 -3.88 -8.09 -11.90
CA GLY A 263 -4.93 -7.70 -12.86
C GLY A 263 -4.90 -6.23 -13.29
N ARG A 264 -3.75 -5.54 -13.16
CA ARG A 264 -3.60 -4.13 -13.51
C ARG A 264 -3.34 -3.91 -15.00
N ALA A 265 -3.61 -2.69 -15.47
CA ALA A 265 -3.37 -2.25 -16.84
C ALA A 265 -4.03 -3.13 -17.93
N GLY A 266 -5.20 -3.73 -17.62
CA GLY A 266 -5.94 -4.57 -18.55
C GLY A 266 -5.41 -5.99 -18.71
N LYS A 267 -4.44 -6.40 -17.89
CA LYS A 267 -3.96 -7.79 -17.81
C LYS A 267 -4.90 -8.63 -16.95
N GLU A 268 -4.94 -9.93 -17.22
CA GLU A 268 -5.62 -10.90 -16.36
C GLU A 268 -4.74 -11.21 -15.15
N GLY A 269 -5.35 -11.35 -13.99
CA GLY A 269 -4.68 -11.68 -12.74
C GLY A 269 -5.30 -12.89 -12.07
N VAL A 270 -4.60 -13.48 -11.11
CA VAL A 270 -5.11 -14.58 -10.33
C VAL A 270 -4.89 -14.35 -8.83
N ALA A 271 -5.88 -14.73 -8.03
CA ALA A 271 -5.83 -14.64 -6.58
C ALA A 271 -6.20 -15.96 -5.94
N TYR A 272 -5.37 -16.43 -5.00
CA TYR A 272 -5.63 -17.62 -4.20
C TYR A 272 -5.78 -17.26 -2.74
N SER A 273 -6.71 -17.92 -2.05
CA SER A 273 -6.89 -17.80 -0.62
C SER A 273 -6.73 -19.17 0.04
N LEU A 274 -5.75 -19.32 0.93
CA LEU A 274 -5.56 -20.54 1.71
C LEU A 274 -6.38 -20.44 2.99
N VAL A 275 -7.46 -21.20 3.03
CA VAL A 275 -8.52 -21.06 4.04
C VAL A 275 -8.44 -22.21 5.03
N SER A 276 -8.33 -21.91 6.33
CA SER A 276 -8.53 -22.90 7.40
C SER A 276 -10.01 -23.08 7.70
N ILE A 277 -10.36 -24.15 8.42
CA ILE A 277 -11.75 -24.42 8.81
C ILE A 277 -12.31 -23.25 9.62
N THR A 278 -11.51 -22.64 10.48
CA THR A 278 -11.90 -21.48 11.29
C THR A 278 -12.07 -20.18 10.50
N GLU A 279 -11.59 -20.12 9.27
CA GLU A 279 -11.67 -18.96 8.38
C GLU A 279 -12.78 -19.06 7.33
N THR A 280 -13.57 -20.17 7.31
CA THR A 280 -14.63 -20.39 6.33
C THR A 280 -15.70 -19.29 6.37
N ASP A 281 -16.16 -18.89 7.56
CA ASP A 281 -17.14 -17.81 7.72
C ASP A 281 -16.60 -16.48 7.19
N ARG A 282 -15.27 -16.30 7.29
CA ARG A 282 -14.59 -15.11 6.76
C ARG A 282 -14.61 -15.09 5.24
N LEU A 283 -14.33 -16.23 4.59
CA LEU A 283 -14.42 -16.40 3.14
C LEU A 283 -15.84 -16.10 2.64
N GLU A 284 -16.86 -16.67 3.27
CA GLU A 284 -18.26 -16.44 2.92
C GLU A 284 -18.67 -14.96 3.07
N SER A 285 -18.18 -14.30 4.13
CA SER A 285 -18.41 -12.86 4.34
C SER A 285 -17.82 -12.03 3.19
N ILE A 286 -16.63 -12.36 2.71
CA ILE A 286 -15.99 -11.71 1.57
C ILE A 286 -16.80 -11.93 0.30
N MET A 287 -17.19 -13.17 0.00
CA MET A 287 -17.99 -13.50 -1.18
C MET A 287 -19.32 -12.75 -1.21
N ARG A 288 -20.03 -12.70 -0.09
CA ARG A 288 -21.29 -11.94 0.04
C ARG A 288 -21.11 -10.44 -0.17
N TRP A 289 -20.01 -9.88 0.31
CA TRP A 289 -19.77 -8.44 0.22
C TRP A 289 -19.25 -8.02 -1.15
N THR A 290 -18.31 -8.77 -1.72
CA THR A 290 -17.73 -8.48 -3.04
C THR A 290 -18.66 -8.81 -4.19
N LYS A 291 -19.63 -9.70 -3.96
CA LYS A 291 -20.48 -10.34 -5.00
C LYS A 291 -19.68 -11.05 -6.10
N HIS A 292 -18.42 -11.37 -5.82
CA HIS A 292 -17.57 -12.14 -6.72
C HIS A 292 -17.58 -13.61 -6.30
N GLU A 293 -17.56 -14.50 -7.28
CA GLU A 293 -17.40 -15.93 -7.06
C GLU A 293 -15.93 -16.23 -6.77
N ILE A 294 -15.69 -16.99 -5.70
CA ILE A 294 -14.37 -17.55 -5.36
C ILE A 294 -14.50 -19.06 -5.53
N ILE A 295 -13.84 -19.61 -6.54
CA ILE A 295 -13.95 -21.01 -6.91
C ILE A 295 -13.13 -21.85 -5.93
N ALA A 296 -13.81 -22.80 -5.25
CA ALA A 296 -13.11 -23.74 -4.38
C ALA A 296 -12.38 -24.80 -5.23
N LEU A 297 -11.07 -24.89 -5.05
CA LEU A 297 -10.24 -25.91 -5.70
C LEU A 297 -9.87 -27.00 -4.69
N ARG A 298 -9.72 -28.22 -5.18
CA ARG A 298 -9.08 -29.33 -4.48
C ARG A 298 -7.77 -29.59 -5.22
N MET A 299 -6.67 -29.63 -4.49
CA MET A 299 -5.42 -30.17 -5.05
C MET A 299 -5.52 -31.69 -4.86
N ASP A 300 -5.55 -32.42 -5.97
CA ASP A 300 -5.51 -33.87 -5.92
C ASP A 300 -4.18 -34.31 -5.30
N GLU A 301 -4.24 -35.30 -4.40
CA GLU A 301 -3.09 -35.94 -3.81
C GLU A 301 -2.45 -36.84 -4.88
N GLU A 302 -1.51 -36.32 -5.68
CA GLU A 302 -0.54 -37.13 -6.42
C GLU A 302 0.88 -36.92 -5.90
#